data_3e65d8ba42dec6d1d80c57b983e75373
#
_entry.id   3e65d8ba42dec6d1d80c57b983e75373
#
_cell.length_a   1.000
_cell.length_b   1.000
_cell.length_c   1.000
_cell.angle_alpha   90.00
_cell.angle_beta   90.00
_cell.angle_gamma   90.00
#
_symmetry.space_group_name_H-M   'P 1'
#
loop_
_entity.id
_entity.type
_entity.pdbx_description
1 polymer ?
#
loop_
_entity_poly.entity_id
_entity_poly.type
_entity_poly.pdbx_seq_one_letter_code
_entity_poly.pdbx_strand_id
1 'polypeptide(L)'
;MAAAPARIRLHHGDLPPDFEPGAAIAIDTETLGLNPHRDRLCVVQVSRGDGSADVVQIRPGDPAPERLMAVLADAGVVKIFHFARFDLAVLFNAFGVMPAPVYCTKIASKLARTYTDRHGLKDVVRELVGVDLSKQQQSSDWGAGSLSQAQIDYAASDVLYLHAARERLDAMLARESRTEMAQACFDFLPTRSKLDLAGWPEVDIFAHA
;
A
#
# COMPACT_ATOMS: atom_id res chain seq x y z
N MET A 1 -3.35 -5.48 -27.69
CA MET A 1 -4.68 -4.92 -27.35
C MET A 1 -4.46 -3.86 -26.30
N ALA A 2 -4.97 -2.63 -26.45
CA ALA A 2 -4.92 -1.64 -25.39
C ALA A 2 -5.73 -2.15 -24.18
N ALA A 3 -5.16 -2.05 -22.97
CA ALA A 3 -5.90 -2.39 -21.75
C ALA A 3 -7.15 -1.49 -21.65
N ALA A 4 -8.25 -2.04 -21.15
CA ALA A 4 -9.44 -1.24 -20.88
C ALA A 4 -9.08 -0.12 -19.88
N PRO A 5 -9.67 1.07 -19.97
CA PRO A 5 -9.41 2.14 -19.03
C PRO A 5 -9.76 1.69 -17.60
N ALA A 6 -8.94 2.07 -16.64
CA ALA A 6 -9.18 1.75 -15.23
C ALA A 6 -10.49 2.39 -14.75
N ARG A 7 -11.23 1.67 -13.91
CA ARG A 7 -12.46 2.17 -13.27
C ARG A 7 -12.11 2.73 -11.89
N ILE A 8 -12.05 4.04 -11.77
CA ILE A 8 -11.67 4.72 -10.53
C ILE A 8 -12.93 5.35 -9.91
N ARG A 9 -13.15 5.09 -8.62
CA ARG A 9 -14.25 5.65 -7.84
C ARG A 9 -13.71 6.43 -6.64
N LEU A 10 -14.17 7.67 -6.46
CA LEU A 10 -13.89 8.45 -5.24
C LEU A 10 -15.01 8.24 -4.22
N HIS A 11 -14.63 7.97 -2.99
CA HIS A 11 -15.52 7.84 -1.84
C HIS A 11 -15.11 8.82 -0.74
N HIS A 12 -16.05 9.15 0.15
CA HIS A 12 -15.81 9.98 1.32
C HIS A 12 -16.09 9.19 2.59
N GLY A 13 -15.12 9.15 3.48
CA GLY A 13 -15.23 8.57 4.81
C GLY A 13 -15.10 7.05 4.88
N ASP A 14 -15.60 6.27 3.91
CA ASP A 14 -15.53 4.81 3.96
C ASP A 14 -15.62 4.16 2.56
N LEU A 15 -15.31 2.88 2.46
CA LEU A 15 -15.56 2.04 1.27
C LEU A 15 -17.08 1.93 0.98
N PRO A 16 -17.46 1.71 -0.29
CA PRO A 16 -18.87 1.55 -0.64
C PRO A 16 -19.45 0.25 -0.06
N PRO A 17 -20.79 0.20 0.16
CA PRO A 17 -21.45 -0.98 0.74
C PRO A 17 -21.31 -2.26 -0.09
N ASP A 18 -21.06 -2.13 -1.39
CA ASP A 18 -20.90 -3.22 -2.35
C ASP A 18 -19.43 -3.62 -2.57
N PHE A 19 -18.52 -3.16 -1.71
CA PHE A 19 -17.12 -3.53 -1.81
C PHE A 19 -16.87 -4.97 -1.34
N GLU A 20 -16.39 -5.82 -2.26
CA GLU A 20 -16.00 -7.20 -2.00
C GLU A 20 -14.50 -7.36 -2.23
N PRO A 21 -13.70 -7.65 -1.20
CA PRO A 21 -12.23 -7.61 -1.30
C PRO A 21 -11.61 -8.76 -2.10
N GLY A 22 -12.29 -9.90 -2.22
CA GLY A 22 -11.69 -11.13 -2.73
C GLY A 22 -10.59 -11.68 -1.82
N ALA A 23 -9.67 -12.48 -2.35
CA ALA A 23 -8.58 -13.10 -1.57
C ALA A 23 -7.41 -12.12 -1.28
N ALA A 24 -7.29 -11.05 -2.03
CA ALA A 24 -6.25 -10.05 -1.84
C ALA A 24 -6.69 -8.67 -2.34
N ILE A 25 -6.19 -7.61 -1.70
CA ILE A 25 -6.36 -6.22 -2.11
C ILE A 25 -5.01 -5.51 -2.11
N ALA A 26 -4.79 -4.63 -3.07
CA ALA A 26 -3.68 -3.69 -3.06
C ALA A 26 -4.11 -2.42 -2.33
N ILE A 27 -3.24 -1.88 -1.47
CA ILE A 27 -3.52 -0.70 -0.66
C ILE A 27 -2.32 0.25 -0.72
N ASP A 28 -2.60 1.54 -0.71
CA ASP A 28 -1.63 2.60 -0.50
C ASP A 28 -2.27 3.74 0.29
N THR A 29 -1.49 4.66 0.86
CA THR A 29 -1.98 5.75 1.70
C THR A 29 -1.34 7.09 1.35
N GLU A 30 -2.14 8.16 1.39
CA GLU A 30 -1.65 9.52 1.29
C GLU A 30 -1.88 10.29 2.58
N THR A 31 -0.88 11.04 3.00
CA THR A 31 -0.83 11.76 4.28
C THR A 31 -0.41 13.21 4.09
N LEU A 32 -0.52 14.04 5.13
CA LEU A 32 0.00 15.41 5.11
C LEU A 32 1.54 15.50 5.10
N GLY A 33 2.24 14.40 5.36
CA GLY A 33 3.69 14.32 5.39
C GLY A 33 4.15 12.93 5.84
N LEU A 34 5.42 12.77 6.22
CA LEU A 34 6.03 11.46 6.45
C LEU A 34 6.12 11.06 7.93
N ASN A 35 5.63 11.87 8.86
CA ASN A 35 5.64 11.54 10.27
C ASN A 35 4.25 11.06 10.74
N PRO A 36 4.06 9.74 10.96
CA PRO A 36 2.75 9.19 11.32
C PRO A 36 2.13 9.75 12.60
N HIS A 37 2.93 10.31 13.51
CA HIS A 37 2.43 10.93 14.75
C HIS A 37 1.89 12.35 14.56
N ARG A 38 2.39 13.07 13.55
CA ARG A 38 2.04 14.46 13.28
C ARG A 38 1.14 14.59 12.06
N ASP A 39 1.44 13.81 11.03
CA ASP A 39 0.90 14.00 9.69
C ASP A 39 -0.26 13.01 9.48
N ARG A 40 -1.49 13.53 9.53
CA ARG A 40 -2.69 12.69 9.47
C ARG A 40 -2.83 11.96 8.14
N LEU A 41 -3.48 10.81 8.19
CA LEU A 41 -4.00 10.11 7.01
C LEU A 41 -5.07 10.96 6.30
N CYS A 42 -4.99 11.04 4.98
CA CYS A 42 -5.88 11.83 4.13
C CYS A 42 -6.64 10.99 3.10
N VAL A 43 -5.97 9.98 2.54
CA VAL A 43 -6.55 9.12 1.50
C VAL A 43 -6.09 7.68 1.71
N VAL A 44 -6.97 6.72 1.47
CA VAL A 44 -6.65 5.30 1.35
C VAL A 44 -7.13 4.83 -0.02
N GLN A 45 -6.23 4.33 -0.84
CA GLN A 45 -6.58 3.73 -2.12
C GLN A 45 -6.59 2.21 -1.99
N VAL A 46 -7.60 1.59 -2.61
CA VAL A 46 -7.77 0.13 -2.61
C VAL A 46 -8.04 -0.38 -4.02
N SER A 47 -7.36 -1.45 -4.44
CA SER A 47 -7.64 -2.15 -5.70
C SER A 47 -7.77 -3.65 -5.47
N ARG A 48 -8.73 -4.26 -6.16
CA ARG A 48 -8.97 -5.72 -6.13
C ARG A 48 -8.17 -6.48 -7.21
N GLY A 49 -7.40 -5.77 -8.03
CA GLY A 49 -6.65 -6.36 -9.15
C GLY A 49 -7.51 -6.63 -10.39
N ASP A 50 -8.73 -6.14 -10.44
CA ASP A 50 -9.70 -6.29 -11.53
C ASP A 50 -9.71 -5.08 -12.50
N GLY A 51 -8.70 -4.24 -12.45
CA GLY A 51 -8.62 -2.98 -13.20
C GLY A 51 -9.46 -1.86 -12.59
N SER A 52 -9.90 -2.00 -11.34
CA SER A 52 -10.57 -0.93 -10.60
C SER A 52 -9.77 -0.46 -9.40
N ALA A 53 -10.01 0.79 -8.99
CA ALA A 53 -9.51 1.34 -7.74
C ALA A 53 -10.60 2.19 -7.05
N ASP A 54 -10.71 2.01 -5.75
CA ASP A 54 -11.55 2.79 -4.85
C ASP A 54 -10.64 3.73 -4.05
N VAL A 55 -10.83 5.04 -4.19
CA VAL A 55 -10.07 6.08 -3.51
C VAL A 55 -10.95 6.64 -2.39
N VAL A 56 -10.57 6.43 -1.14
CA VAL A 56 -11.35 6.85 0.03
C VAL A 56 -10.69 8.08 0.66
N GLN A 57 -11.32 9.23 0.54
CA GLN A 57 -10.87 10.45 1.21
C GLN A 57 -11.33 10.44 2.67
N ILE A 58 -10.37 10.58 3.60
CA ILE A 58 -10.58 10.65 5.06
C ILE A 58 -10.41 12.09 5.52
N ARG A 59 -11.47 12.69 6.08
CA ARG A 59 -11.47 14.07 6.53
C ARG A 59 -11.52 14.15 8.06
N PRO A 60 -11.01 15.23 8.67
CA PRO A 60 -11.20 15.47 10.08
C PRO A 60 -12.70 15.52 10.44
N GLY A 61 -13.12 14.75 11.44
CA GLY A 61 -14.50 14.68 11.87
C GLY A 61 -15.39 13.67 11.14
N ASP A 62 -14.87 12.99 10.11
CA ASP A 62 -15.58 11.84 9.51
C ASP A 62 -15.77 10.72 10.56
N PRO A 63 -16.88 9.97 10.51
CA PRO A 63 -17.02 8.76 11.31
C PRO A 63 -15.94 7.73 10.95
N ALA A 64 -15.70 6.80 11.87
CA ALA A 64 -14.75 5.71 11.62
C ALA A 64 -15.14 4.92 10.34
N PRO A 65 -14.18 4.63 9.44
CA PRO A 65 -14.43 3.88 8.21
C PRO A 65 -14.61 2.38 8.50
N GLU A 66 -15.78 2.00 9.02
CA GLU A 66 -16.00 0.65 9.56
C GLU A 66 -15.77 -0.46 8.53
N ARG A 67 -16.16 -0.25 7.24
CA ARG A 67 -15.94 -1.25 6.18
C ARG A 67 -14.47 -1.36 5.82
N LEU A 68 -13.79 -0.24 5.65
CA LEU A 68 -12.35 -0.23 5.41
C LEU A 68 -11.61 -0.91 6.56
N MET A 69 -11.93 -0.57 7.82
CA MET A 69 -11.32 -1.19 9.00
C MET A 69 -11.59 -2.69 9.07
N ALA A 70 -12.80 -3.14 8.74
CA ALA A 70 -13.15 -4.57 8.68
C ALA A 70 -12.30 -5.30 7.63
N VAL A 71 -12.15 -4.75 6.43
CA VAL A 71 -11.31 -5.33 5.37
C VAL A 71 -9.82 -5.34 5.76
N LEU A 72 -9.32 -4.30 6.42
CA LEU A 72 -7.94 -4.25 6.91
C LEU A 72 -7.68 -5.34 7.97
N ALA A 73 -8.65 -5.62 8.83
CA ALA A 73 -8.56 -6.61 9.90
C ALA A 73 -8.83 -8.06 9.44
N ASP A 74 -9.41 -8.25 8.26
CA ASP A 74 -9.79 -9.58 7.77
C ASP A 74 -8.56 -10.45 7.48
N ALA A 75 -8.36 -11.50 8.28
CA ALA A 75 -7.25 -12.44 8.14
C ALA A 75 -7.35 -13.31 6.86
N GLY A 76 -8.51 -13.41 6.23
CA GLY A 76 -8.72 -14.11 4.96
C GLY A 76 -8.27 -13.31 3.73
N VAL A 77 -7.99 -12.02 3.88
CA VAL A 77 -7.63 -11.10 2.78
C VAL A 77 -6.19 -10.67 2.90
N VAL A 78 -5.35 -10.95 1.91
CA VAL A 78 -3.96 -10.45 1.87
C VAL A 78 -3.94 -8.97 1.48
N LYS A 79 -3.25 -8.12 2.24
CA LYS A 79 -3.05 -6.70 1.96
C LYS A 79 -1.70 -6.50 1.27
N ILE A 80 -1.73 -6.12 0.01
CA ILE A 80 -0.55 -5.90 -0.84
C ILE A 80 -0.21 -4.41 -0.80
N PHE A 81 1.00 -4.09 -0.37
CA PHE A 81 1.53 -2.71 -0.33
C PHE A 81 2.83 -2.59 -1.12
N HIS A 82 3.19 -1.35 -1.43
CA HIS A 82 4.56 -1.02 -1.81
C HIS A 82 5.22 -0.17 -0.72
N PHE A 83 6.18 -0.70 0.02
CA PHE A 83 6.76 -0.12 1.24
C PHE A 83 5.80 -0.14 2.46
N ALA A 84 5.13 -1.26 2.66
CA ALA A 84 4.11 -1.51 3.68
C ALA A 84 4.42 -0.96 5.09
N ARG A 85 5.69 -0.89 5.49
CA ARG A 85 6.14 -0.38 6.80
C ARG A 85 5.53 1.00 7.11
N PHE A 86 5.46 1.89 6.12
CA PHE A 86 4.89 3.23 6.28
C PHE A 86 3.37 3.16 6.43
N ASP A 87 2.70 2.51 5.48
CA ASP A 87 1.24 2.44 5.45
C ASP A 87 0.67 1.75 6.68
N LEU A 88 1.31 0.67 7.14
CA LEU A 88 0.91 -0.03 8.35
C LEU A 88 0.97 0.87 9.58
N ALA A 89 2.04 1.68 9.72
CA ALA A 89 2.16 2.63 10.80
C ALA A 89 1.07 3.71 10.73
N VAL A 90 0.82 4.26 9.54
CA VAL A 90 -0.20 5.28 9.31
C VAL A 90 -1.60 4.75 9.61
N LEU A 91 -1.96 3.58 9.07
CA LEU A 91 -3.27 2.95 9.27
C LEU A 91 -3.50 2.57 10.73
N PHE A 92 -2.48 2.00 11.39
CA PHE A 92 -2.57 1.67 12.81
C PHE A 92 -2.72 2.91 13.69
N ASN A 93 -1.97 3.96 13.41
CA ASN A 93 -2.08 5.23 14.15
C ASN A 93 -3.44 5.92 13.93
N ALA A 94 -3.98 5.85 12.71
CA ALA A 94 -5.26 6.49 12.37
C ALA A 94 -6.48 5.73 12.90
N PHE A 95 -6.48 4.40 12.81
CA PHE A 95 -7.67 3.57 13.02
C PHE A 95 -7.54 2.56 14.17
N GLY A 96 -6.34 2.39 14.75
CA GLY A 96 -6.07 1.34 15.75
C GLY A 96 -6.08 -0.09 15.16
N VAL A 97 -6.21 -0.25 13.86
CA VAL A 97 -6.23 -1.54 13.14
C VAL A 97 -4.88 -1.78 12.48
N MET A 98 -4.23 -2.87 12.82
CA MET A 98 -3.00 -3.32 12.16
C MET A 98 -3.36 -4.29 11.05
N PRO A 99 -3.18 -3.92 9.77
CA PRO A 99 -3.48 -4.81 8.66
C PRO A 99 -2.64 -6.09 8.71
N ALA A 100 -3.29 -7.25 8.53
CA ALA A 100 -2.65 -8.56 8.41
C ALA A 100 -3.62 -9.55 7.73
N PRO A 101 -3.13 -10.55 6.94
CA PRO A 101 -1.74 -10.72 6.50
C PRO A 101 -1.28 -9.68 5.48
N VAL A 102 0.03 -9.43 5.41
CA VAL A 102 0.65 -8.40 4.58
C VAL A 102 1.54 -9.01 3.52
N TYR A 103 1.56 -8.41 2.34
CA TYR A 103 2.58 -8.62 1.31
C TYR A 103 3.22 -7.28 0.95
N CYS A 104 4.54 -7.21 0.91
CA CYS A 104 5.26 -5.99 0.55
C CYS A 104 6.07 -6.16 -0.74
N THR A 105 5.59 -5.57 -1.84
CA THR A 105 6.26 -5.66 -3.15
C THR A 105 7.66 -5.06 -3.15
N LYS A 106 7.96 -4.06 -2.31
CA LYS A 106 9.31 -3.49 -2.18
C LYS A 106 10.28 -4.46 -1.51
N ILE A 107 9.87 -5.18 -0.46
CA ILE A 107 10.68 -6.22 0.18
C ILE A 107 10.87 -7.38 -0.79
N ALA A 108 9.79 -7.89 -1.42
CA ALA A 108 9.86 -8.91 -2.43
C ALA A 108 10.83 -8.53 -3.56
N SER A 109 10.74 -7.28 -4.05
CA SER A 109 11.66 -6.76 -5.07
C SER A 109 13.12 -6.75 -4.60
N LYS A 110 13.41 -6.35 -3.36
CA LYS A 110 14.78 -6.37 -2.83
C LYS A 110 15.34 -7.78 -2.73
N LEU A 111 14.51 -8.73 -2.33
CA LEU A 111 14.93 -10.14 -2.20
C LEU A 111 15.04 -10.85 -3.54
N ALA A 112 14.21 -10.52 -4.54
CA ALA A 112 14.19 -11.19 -5.84
C ALA A 112 15.09 -10.53 -6.88
N ARG A 113 15.19 -9.18 -6.90
CA ARG A 113 15.87 -8.38 -7.91
C ARG A 113 17.23 -7.86 -7.41
N THR A 114 18.12 -8.76 -7.04
CA THR A 114 19.45 -8.44 -6.47
C THR A 114 20.44 -7.83 -7.45
N TYR A 115 20.08 -7.74 -8.73
CA TYR A 115 20.88 -7.15 -9.81
C TYR A 115 20.70 -5.63 -9.95
N THR A 116 19.87 -4.99 -9.10
CA THR A 116 19.56 -3.57 -9.18
C THR A 116 19.23 -2.99 -7.81
N ASP A 117 19.47 -1.69 -7.63
CA ASP A 117 19.04 -0.91 -6.45
C ASP A 117 17.69 -0.19 -6.67
N ARG A 118 17.07 -0.38 -7.85
CA ARG A 118 15.82 0.29 -8.24
C ARG A 118 14.59 -0.50 -7.76
N HIS A 119 14.23 -0.30 -6.49
CA HIS A 119 13.10 -0.96 -5.84
C HIS A 119 11.92 0.00 -5.54
N GLY A 120 11.91 1.20 -6.14
CA GLY A 120 10.76 2.11 -6.08
C GLY A 120 9.59 1.60 -6.91
N LEU A 121 8.35 1.97 -6.54
CA LEU A 121 7.12 1.49 -7.20
C LEU A 121 7.18 1.68 -8.72
N LYS A 122 7.54 2.88 -9.18
CA LYS A 122 7.68 3.19 -10.61
C LYS A 122 8.64 2.24 -11.33
N ASP A 123 9.81 1.96 -10.74
CA ASP A 123 10.81 1.08 -11.35
C ASP A 123 10.34 -0.37 -11.37
N VAL A 124 9.71 -0.85 -10.28
CA VAL A 124 9.16 -2.20 -10.19
C VAL A 124 8.02 -2.41 -11.19
N VAL A 125 7.07 -1.48 -11.26
CA VAL A 125 5.93 -1.57 -12.19
C VAL A 125 6.41 -1.46 -13.64
N ARG A 126 7.31 -0.53 -13.96
CA ARG A 126 7.85 -0.40 -15.32
C ARG A 126 8.55 -1.68 -15.79
N GLU A 127 9.38 -2.28 -14.94
CA GLU A 127 10.16 -3.47 -15.31
C GLU A 127 9.32 -4.74 -15.37
N LEU A 128 8.43 -4.95 -14.37
CA LEU A 128 7.72 -6.21 -14.24
C LEU A 128 6.34 -6.22 -14.94
N VAL A 129 5.72 -5.06 -15.08
CA VAL A 129 4.37 -4.90 -15.64
C VAL A 129 4.38 -4.17 -17.00
N GLY A 130 5.45 -3.40 -17.29
CA GLY A 130 5.59 -2.65 -18.55
C GLY A 130 4.82 -1.34 -18.57
N VAL A 131 4.48 -0.76 -17.40
CA VAL A 131 3.72 0.49 -17.28
C VAL A 131 4.59 1.58 -16.65
N ASP A 132 4.59 2.77 -17.23
CA ASP A 132 5.25 3.94 -16.67
C ASP A 132 4.28 4.74 -15.78
N LEU A 133 4.61 4.84 -14.47
CA LEU A 133 3.83 5.63 -13.51
C LEU A 133 4.32 7.08 -13.46
N SER A 134 3.38 8.03 -13.34
CA SER A 134 3.69 9.44 -13.07
C SER A 134 4.08 9.63 -11.59
N LYS A 135 4.88 10.67 -11.29
CA LYS A 135 5.17 11.12 -9.92
C LYS A 135 4.65 12.55 -9.65
N GLN A 136 3.87 13.10 -10.57
CA GLN A 136 3.53 14.53 -10.55
C GLN A 136 2.72 14.97 -9.32
N GLN A 137 1.92 14.07 -8.72
CA GLN A 137 1.06 14.41 -7.58
C GLN A 137 1.61 13.92 -6.23
N GLN A 138 2.80 13.30 -6.19
CA GLN A 138 3.37 12.74 -4.96
C GLN A 138 3.49 13.74 -3.79
N SER A 139 3.69 15.02 -4.08
CA SER A 139 3.80 16.11 -3.09
C SER A 139 2.59 17.05 -3.11
N SER A 140 1.43 16.56 -3.51
CA SER A 140 0.18 17.33 -3.53
C SER A 140 -0.34 17.63 -2.12
N ASP A 141 -1.22 18.62 -2.01
CA ASP A 141 -2.02 18.83 -0.80
C ASP A 141 -3.14 17.78 -0.71
N TRP A 142 -2.84 16.65 -0.08
CA TRP A 142 -3.79 15.57 0.17
C TRP A 142 -4.83 15.93 1.23
N GLY A 143 -4.57 16.96 2.04
CA GLY A 143 -5.48 17.48 3.05
C GLY A 143 -6.56 18.41 2.52
N ALA A 144 -6.55 18.73 1.24
CA ALA A 144 -7.54 19.59 0.60
C ALA A 144 -8.99 19.09 0.80
N GLY A 145 -9.95 20.00 0.89
CA GLY A 145 -11.37 19.65 1.08
C GLY A 145 -11.96 18.84 -0.08
N SER A 146 -11.38 18.94 -1.29
CA SER A 146 -11.71 18.13 -2.46
C SER A 146 -10.45 17.77 -3.22
N LEU A 147 -10.39 16.55 -3.73
CA LEU A 147 -9.27 16.08 -4.55
C LEU A 147 -9.53 16.43 -6.03
N SER A 148 -8.50 16.86 -6.73
CA SER A 148 -8.54 17.03 -8.18
C SER A 148 -8.55 15.66 -8.88
N GLN A 149 -9.01 15.61 -10.14
CA GLN A 149 -8.97 14.37 -10.93
C GLN A 149 -7.53 13.85 -11.08
N ALA A 150 -6.54 14.73 -11.22
CA ALA A 150 -5.13 14.35 -11.31
C ALA A 150 -4.61 13.68 -10.02
N GLN A 151 -5.06 14.11 -8.84
CA GLN A 151 -4.75 13.45 -7.58
C GLN A 151 -5.43 12.08 -7.47
N ILE A 152 -6.70 11.98 -7.85
CA ILE A 152 -7.45 10.71 -7.84
C ILE A 152 -6.81 9.69 -8.78
N ASP A 153 -6.44 10.10 -9.99
CA ASP A 153 -5.79 9.24 -10.98
C ASP A 153 -4.40 8.78 -10.50
N TYR A 154 -3.65 9.69 -9.88
CA TYR A 154 -2.35 9.37 -9.27
C TYR A 154 -2.52 8.33 -8.16
N ALA A 155 -3.35 8.59 -7.16
CA ALA A 155 -3.61 7.71 -6.03
C ALA A 155 -4.06 6.30 -6.50
N ALA A 156 -4.95 6.24 -7.49
CA ALA A 156 -5.37 4.99 -8.10
C ALA A 156 -4.22 4.24 -8.77
N SER A 157 -3.29 4.97 -9.43
CA SER A 157 -2.17 4.35 -10.14
C SER A 157 -1.21 3.59 -9.23
N ASP A 158 -1.09 4.00 -7.96
CA ASP A 158 -0.17 3.39 -7.01
C ASP A 158 -0.65 2.00 -6.52
N VAL A 159 -1.94 1.65 -6.72
CA VAL A 159 -2.50 0.34 -6.34
C VAL A 159 -2.88 -0.56 -7.53
N LEU A 160 -3.20 0.01 -8.71
CA LEU A 160 -3.74 -0.73 -9.84
C LEU A 160 -2.83 -1.86 -10.35
N TYR A 161 -1.52 -1.75 -10.16
CA TYR A 161 -0.54 -2.66 -10.73
C TYR A 161 0.13 -3.59 -9.71
N LEU A 162 -0.21 -3.47 -8.42
CA LEU A 162 0.46 -4.22 -7.36
C LEU A 162 0.17 -5.72 -7.42
N HIS A 163 -1.03 -6.14 -7.85
CA HIS A 163 -1.37 -7.55 -8.06
C HIS A 163 -0.48 -8.18 -9.14
N ALA A 164 -0.38 -7.56 -10.30
CA ALA A 164 0.46 -8.03 -11.39
C ALA A 164 1.96 -8.02 -11.01
N ALA A 165 2.41 -7.00 -10.28
CA ALA A 165 3.78 -6.93 -9.76
C ALA A 165 4.05 -8.06 -8.76
N ARG A 166 3.10 -8.38 -7.86
CA ARG A 166 3.17 -9.50 -6.92
C ARG A 166 3.36 -10.82 -7.65
N GLU A 167 2.54 -11.14 -8.64
CA GLU A 167 2.64 -12.38 -9.41
C GLU A 167 4.03 -12.59 -10.01
N ARG A 168 4.61 -11.53 -10.57
CA ARG A 168 5.97 -11.57 -11.13
C ARG A 168 7.03 -11.75 -10.05
N LEU A 169 6.89 -11.06 -8.94
CA LEU A 169 7.81 -11.15 -7.80
C LEU A 169 7.75 -12.52 -7.14
N ASP A 170 6.56 -13.12 -6.99
CA ASP A 170 6.39 -14.46 -6.43
C ASP A 170 7.11 -15.52 -7.28
N ALA A 171 6.99 -15.44 -8.61
CA ALA A 171 7.72 -16.33 -9.52
C ALA A 171 9.25 -16.16 -9.39
N MET A 172 9.72 -14.92 -9.22
CA MET A 172 11.15 -14.65 -9.02
C MET A 172 11.64 -15.14 -7.65
N LEU A 173 10.90 -14.92 -6.58
CA LEU A 173 11.23 -15.40 -5.22
C LEU A 173 11.30 -16.93 -5.19
N ALA A 174 10.36 -17.62 -5.84
CA ALA A 174 10.37 -19.08 -5.96
C ALA A 174 11.61 -19.58 -6.71
N ARG A 175 11.95 -18.97 -7.84
CA ARG A 175 13.17 -19.30 -8.62
C ARG A 175 14.44 -19.14 -7.80
N GLU A 176 14.52 -18.09 -6.95
CA GLU A 176 15.67 -17.81 -6.10
C GLU A 176 15.63 -18.56 -4.75
N SER A 177 14.63 -19.41 -4.51
CA SER A 177 14.41 -20.13 -3.24
C SER A 177 14.32 -19.19 -2.03
N ARG A 178 13.67 -18.01 -2.20
CA ARG A 178 13.56 -16.96 -1.17
C ARG A 178 12.14 -16.69 -0.69
N THR A 179 11.17 -17.52 -1.08
CA THR A 179 9.76 -17.35 -0.72
C THR A 179 9.54 -17.35 0.79
N GLU A 180 10.11 -18.32 1.51
CA GLU A 180 9.97 -18.40 2.97
C GLU A 180 10.62 -17.21 3.69
N MET A 181 11.80 -16.79 3.21
CA MET A 181 12.48 -15.60 3.74
C MET A 181 11.64 -14.33 3.54
N ALA A 182 11.03 -14.17 2.37
CA ALA A 182 10.15 -13.05 2.08
C ALA A 182 8.91 -13.08 2.98
N GLN A 183 8.30 -14.25 3.18
CA GLN A 183 7.14 -14.41 4.06
C GLN A 183 7.47 -14.04 5.50
N ALA A 184 8.60 -14.50 6.05
CA ALA A 184 9.04 -14.13 7.39
C ALA A 184 9.25 -12.61 7.54
N CYS A 185 9.76 -11.93 6.49
CA CYS A 185 9.86 -10.48 6.47
C CYS A 185 8.47 -9.82 6.47
N PHE A 186 7.50 -10.36 5.73
CA PHE A 186 6.14 -9.81 5.70
C PHE A 186 5.45 -9.99 7.05
N ASP A 187 5.60 -11.14 7.70
CA ASP A 187 5.04 -11.43 9.01
C ASP A 187 5.61 -10.52 10.11
N PHE A 188 6.85 -10.06 9.95
CA PHE A 188 7.49 -9.13 10.87
C PHE A 188 7.06 -7.66 10.68
N LEU A 189 6.53 -7.28 9.50
CA LEU A 189 6.18 -5.89 9.20
C LEU A 189 5.22 -5.24 10.21
N PRO A 190 4.16 -5.90 10.71
CA PRO A 190 3.32 -5.34 11.76
C PRO A 190 4.10 -4.98 13.02
N THR A 191 5.05 -5.83 13.43
CA THR A 191 5.95 -5.56 14.56
C THR A 191 6.91 -4.40 14.25
N ARG A 192 7.50 -4.38 13.05
CA ARG A 192 8.39 -3.29 12.63
C ARG A 192 7.68 -1.94 12.66
N SER A 193 6.46 -1.86 12.17
CA SER A 193 5.67 -0.62 12.17
C SER A 193 5.32 -0.16 13.58
N LYS A 194 5.03 -1.10 14.50
CA LYS A 194 4.85 -0.77 15.93
C LYS A 194 6.13 -0.24 16.58
N LEU A 195 7.29 -0.80 16.21
CA LEU A 195 8.58 -0.29 16.69
C LEU A 195 8.82 1.15 16.21
N ASP A 196 8.46 1.47 14.96
CA ASP A 196 8.57 2.83 14.43
C ASP A 196 7.74 3.83 15.25
N LEU A 197 6.49 3.47 15.52
CA LEU A 197 5.58 4.28 16.33
C LEU A 197 6.01 4.38 17.80
N ALA A 198 6.70 3.37 18.32
CA ALA A 198 7.18 3.34 19.71
C ALA A 198 8.53 4.06 19.92
N GLY A 199 9.12 4.65 18.85
CA GLY A 199 10.33 5.47 18.96
C GLY A 199 11.63 4.84 18.44
N TRP A 200 11.54 3.72 17.70
CA TRP A 200 12.69 3.08 17.04
C TRP A 200 12.66 3.11 15.50
N PRO A 201 12.30 4.25 14.82
CA PRO A 201 12.18 4.24 13.36
C PRO A 201 13.53 4.09 12.66
N GLU A 202 14.61 4.65 13.23
CA GLU A 202 15.95 4.67 12.63
C GLU A 202 16.91 3.63 13.25
N VAL A 203 16.44 2.88 14.23
CA VAL A 203 17.28 1.91 14.96
C VAL A 203 17.05 0.51 14.39
N ASP A 204 18.14 -0.14 14.01
CA ASP A 204 18.14 -1.58 13.82
C ASP A 204 18.35 -2.28 15.16
N ILE A 205 17.25 -2.76 15.76
CA ILE A 205 17.26 -3.44 17.06
C ILE A 205 18.03 -4.76 17.07
N PHE A 206 18.41 -5.27 15.90
CA PHE A 206 19.22 -6.48 15.75
C PHE A 206 20.70 -6.16 15.51
N ALA A 207 21.06 -4.89 15.27
CA ALA A 207 22.44 -4.51 15.09
C ALA A 207 23.22 -4.65 16.42
N HIS A 208 24.45 -5.12 16.30
CA HIS A 208 25.42 -5.01 17.40
C HIS A 208 25.87 -3.54 17.51
N ALA A 209 25.59 -2.89 18.62
CA ALA A 209 26.02 -1.52 18.89
C ALA A 209 27.53 -1.44 19.18
#